data_6fd79ab3e714f198e30883d1897f45ab
#
_entry.id   6fd79ab3e714f198e30883d1897f45ab
#
_cell.length_a   1.000
_cell.length_b   1.000
_cell.length_c   1.000
_cell.angle_alpha   90.00
_cell.angle_beta   90.00
_cell.angle_gamma   90.00
#
_symmetry.space_group_name_H-M   'P 1'
#
loop_
_entity.id
_entity.type
_entity.pdbx_description
1 polymer ?
#
loop_
_entity_poly.entity_id
_entity_poly.type
_entity_poly.pdbx_seq_one_letter_code
_entity_poly.pdbx_strand_id
1 'polypeptide(L)'
;MEKVSKSFLKDSYLITELKLCTIRLIDNSKFPWIILIPKRKKITDIFQLKKKDQHLLIEEISHVSKVMKKTFKAFNLNIEKIGNVVSQLHIHIIARSKKDSSWPLSVWVVKKKNYSKIALEKTILRIKKAFKVK
;
A
#
# COMPACT_ATOMS: atom_id res chain seq x y z
N MET A 1 -3.26 -1.46 -20.71
CA MET A 1 -3.08 -1.43 -19.24
C MET A 1 -2.17 -0.28 -18.87
N GLU A 2 -2.53 0.48 -17.86
CA GLU A 2 -1.72 1.60 -17.38
C GLU A 2 -0.43 1.11 -16.74
N LYS A 3 0.68 1.73 -17.13
CA LYS A 3 1.96 1.44 -16.49
C LYS A 3 2.03 2.13 -15.12
N VAL A 4 2.67 1.46 -14.16
CA VAL A 4 2.95 2.05 -12.86
C VAL A 4 3.89 3.24 -13.03
N SER A 5 3.59 4.38 -12.41
CA SER A 5 4.43 5.56 -12.44
C SER A 5 5.88 5.23 -12.05
N LYS A 6 6.84 5.87 -12.72
CA LYS A 6 8.27 5.71 -12.41
C LYS A 6 8.59 6.03 -10.95
N SER A 7 7.89 6.99 -10.35
CA SER A 7 8.07 7.33 -8.92
C SER A 7 7.77 6.15 -8.02
N PHE A 8 6.71 5.39 -8.33
CA PHE A 8 6.38 4.19 -7.54
C PHE A 8 7.44 3.10 -7.70
N LEU A 9 7.95 2.92 -8.93
CA LEU A 9 9.01 1.92 -9.18
C LEU A 9 10.28 2.23 -8.40
N LYS A 10 10.57 3.52 -8.22
CA LYS A 10 11.76 3.99 -7.51
C LYS A 10 11.65 3.80 -5.99
N ASP A 11 10.47 4.06 -5.43
CA ASP A 11 10.28 4.13 -3.98
C ASP A 11 9.49 2.96 -3.39
N SER A 12 9.27 1.91 -4.17
CA SER A 12 8.49 0.76 -3.70
C SER A 12 8.87 -0.52 -4.41
N TYR A 13 8.38 -1.64 -3.89
CA TYR A 13 8.71 -2.98 -4.39
C TYR A 13 7.45 -3.79 -4.62
N LEU A 14 7.38 -4.50 -5.74
CA LEU A 14 6.21 -5.31 -6.09
C LEU A 14 6.00 -6.43 -5.08
N ILE A 15 4.77 -6.55 -4.58
CA ILE A 15 4.36 -7.67 -3.74
C ILE A 15 3.57 -8.69 -4.58
N THR A 16 2.46 -8.25 -5.15
CA THR A 16 1.59 -9.12 -5.96
C THR A 16 0.66 -8.26 -6.79
N GLU A 17 -0.08 -8.90 -7.66
CA GLU A 17 -1.14 -8.23 -8.41
C GLU A 17 -2.47 -8.88 -8.10
N LEU A 18 -3.48 -8.05 -7.85
CA LEU A 18 -4.86 -8.46 -7.69
C LEU A 18 -5.61 -8.21 -9.00
N LYS A 19 -6.90 -8.47 -9.00
CA LYS A 19 -7.72 -8.31 -10.21
C LYS A 19 -7.69 -6.87 -10.73
N LEU A 20 -7.83 -5.88 -9.84
CA LEU A 20 -7.80 -4.47 -10.19
C LEU A 20 -6.44 -3.83 -9.93
N CYS A 21 -5.85 -4.06 -8.76
CA CYS A 21 -4.70 -3.29 -8.28
C CYS A 21 -3.39 -4.06 -8.32
N THR A 22 -2.32 -3.34 -8.65
CA THR A 22 -0.95 -3.75 -8.35
C THR A 22 -0.67 -3.39 -6.89
N ILE A 23 -0.09 -4.31 -6.14
CA ILE A 23 0.22 -4.14 -4.71
C ILE A 23 1.72 -3.98 -4.55
N ARG A 24 2.15 -2.87 -3.95
CA ARG A 24 3.57 -2.56 -3.76
C ARG A 24 3.85 -2.18 -2.31
N LEU A 25 5.03 -2.54 -1.82
CA LEU A 25 5.52 -2.16 -0.50
C LEU A 25 6.34 -0.86 -0.63
N ILE A 26 5.95 0.16 0.11
CA ILE A 26 6.72 1.41 0.17
C ILE A 26 8.03 1.17 0.93
N ASP A 27 9.12 1.71 0.42
CA ASP A 27 10.44 1.60 1.03
C ASP A 27 10.58 2.55 2.23
N ASN A 28 9.93 2.18 3.33
CA ASN A 28 10.00 2.91 4.60
C ASN A 28 9.95 1.91 5.75
N SER A 29 11.09 1.70 6.39
CA SER A 29 11.19 0.70 7.46
C SER A 29 10.51 1.10 8.76
N LYS A 30 10.10 2.36 8.90
CA LYS A 30 9.42 2.83 10.11
C LYS A 30 7.99 2.35 10.24
N PHE A 31 7.37 1.96 9.12
CA PHE A 31 5.96 1.52 9.09
C PHE A 31 5.77 0.43 8.04
N PRO A 32 4.98 -0.63 8.32
CA PRO A 32 4.51 -1.52 7.26
C PRO A 32 3.50 -0.76 6.39
N TRP A 33 3.87 -0.49 5.15
CA TRP A 33 3.16 0.47 4.31
C TRP A 33 3.01 -0.06 2.89
N ILE A 34 1.79 -0.36 2.51
CA ILE A 34 1.42 -0.88 1.19
C ILE A 34 0.69 0.19 0.39
N ILE A 35 0.89 0.20 -0.93
CA ILE A 35 0.02 0.96 -1.82
C ILE A 35 -0.68 0.02 -2.80
N LEU A 36 -1.93 0.36 -3.11
CA LEU A 36 -2.75 -0.30 -4.12
C LEU A 36 -2.88 0.65 -5.30
N ILE A 37 -2.45 0.21 -6.48
CA ILE A 37 -2.49 1.03 -7.69
C ILE A 37 -3.43 0.37 -8.70
N PRO A 38 -4.65 0.93 -8.93
CA PRO A 38 -5.56 0.37 -9.93
C PRO A 38 -4.94 0.38 -11.32
N LYS A 39 -5.06 -0.74 -12.04
CA LYS A 39 -4.53 -0.91 -13.39
C LYS A 39 -5.50 -0.34 -14.42
N ARG A 40 -5.72 0.98 -14.36
CA ARG A 40 -6.62 1.71 -15.28
C ARG A 40 -5.91 2.97 -15.76
N LYS A 41 -6.12 3.30 -17.05
CA LYS A 41 -5.46 4.45 -17.69
C LYS A 41 -6.05 5.77 -17.23
N LYS A 42 -5.17 6.75 -17.03
CA LYS A 42 -5.54 8.16 -16.79
C LYS A 42 -6.53 8.37 -15.65
N ILE A 43 -6.39 7.61 -14.58
CA ILE A 43 -7.23 7.72 -13.40
C ILE A 43 -6.45 8.37 -12.27
N THR A 44 -6.95 9.47 -11.75
CA THR A 44 -6.37 10.18 -10.60
C THR A 44 -7.28 10.14 -9.38
N ASP A 45 -8.59 9.99 -9.59
CA ASP A 45 -9.58 9.99 -8.51
C ASP A 45 -10.51 8.79 -8.61
N ILE A 46 -11.01 8.37 -7.45
CA ILE A 46 -11.88 7.18 -7.35
C ILE A 46 -13.12 7.32 -8.21
N PHE A 47 -13.74 8.52 -8.23
CA PHE A 47 -14.99 8.74 -8.96
C PHE A 47 -14.86 8.56 -10.48
N GLN A 48 -13.62 8.61 -11.00
CA GLN A 48 -13.36 8.41 -12.44
C GLN A 48 -13.39 6.93 -12.84
N LEU A 49 -13.25 6.02 -11.89
CA LEU A 49 -13.40 4.60 -12.15
C LEU A 49 -14.85 4.26 -12.50
N LYS A 50 -15.05 3.26 -13.35
CA LYS A 50 -16.38 2.69 -13.56
C LYS A 50 -16.92 2.16 -12.25
N LYS A 51 -18.23 2.17 -12.04
CA LYS A 51 -18.84 1.68 -10.78
C LYS A 51 -18.38 0.28 -10.41
N LYS A 52 -18.31 -0.62 -11.36
CA LYS A 52 -17.81 -1.97 -11.17
C LYS A 52 -16.40 -1.97 -10.57
N ASP A 53 -15.52 -1.09 -11.06
CA ASP A 53 -14.13 -0.98 -10.56
C ASP A 53 -14.09 -0.28 -9.20
N GLN A 54 -15.00 0.66 -8.93
CA GLN A 54 -15.10 1.27 -7.59
C GLN A 54 -15.43 0.20 -6.55
N HIS A 55 -16.38 -0.68 -6.83
CA HIS A 55 -16.74 -1.79 -5.95
C HIS A 55 -15.58 -2.75 -5.77
N LEU A 56 -14.90 -3.08 -6.86
CA LEU A 56 -13.75 -3.97 -6.81
C LEU A 56 -12.60 -3.35 -6.00
N LEU A 57 -12.39 -2.04 -6.11
CA LEU A 57 -11.39 -1.33 -5.33
C LEU A 57 -11.66 -1.48 -3.82
N ILE A 58 -12.91 -1.30 -3.40
CA ILE A 58 -13.27 -1.46 -1.98
C ILE A 58 -13.04 -2.90 -1.51
N GLU A 59 -13.39 -3.88 -2.33
CA GLU A 59 -13.14 -5.29 -2.01
C GLU A 59 -11.64 -5.55 -1.83
N GLU A 60 -10.82 -4.99 -2.71
CA GLU A 60 -9.36 -5.17 -2.64
C GLU A 60 -8.76 -4.41 -1.46
N ILE A 61 -9.24 -3.20 -1.17
CA ILE A 61 -8.82 -2.47 0.04
C ILE A 61 -9.14 -3.29 1.28
N SER A 62 -10.34 -3.88 1.36
CA SER A 62 -10.73 -4.71 2.50
C SER A 62 -9.85 -5.95 2.63
N HIS A 63 -9.56 -6.61 1.52
CA HIS A 63 -8.70 -7.80 1.50
C HIS A 63 -7.29 -7.47 1.98
N VAL A 64 -6.66 -6.44 1.40
CA VAL A 64 -5.32 -6.01 1.78
C VAL A 64 -5.28 -5.53 3.23
N SER A 65 -6.32 -4.84 3.68
CA SER A 65 -6.45 -4.38 5.06
C SER A 65 -6.42 -5.56 6.05
N LYS A 66 -7.16 -6.62 5.76
CA LYS A 66 -7.14 -7.83 6.60
C LYS A 66 -5.76 -8.47 6.64
N VAL A 67 -5.11 -8.57 5.47
CA VAL A 67 -3.76 -9.13 5.38
C VAL A 67 -2.79 -8.31 6.23
N MET A 68 -2.81 -6.99 6.09
CA MET A 68 -1.89 -6.10 6.80
C MET A 68 -2.15 -6.10 8.31
N LYS A 69 -3.41 -6.03 8.71
CA LYS A 69 -3.75 -6.03 10.13
C LYS A 69 -3.30 -7.30 10.83
N LYS A 70 -3.55 -8.44 10.22
CA LYS A 70 -3.18 -9.75 10.77
C LYS A 70 -1.67 -9.96 10.76
N THR A 71 -1.01 -9.68 9.64
CA THR A 71 0.42 -9.93 9.45
C THR A 71 1.27 -9.13 10.44
N PHE A 72 0.92 -7.88 10.68
CA PHE A 72 1.70 -6.98 11.52
C PHE A 72 1.07 -6.74 12.89
N LYS A 73 -0.03 -7.42 13.20
CA LYS A 73 -0.78 -7.24 14.47
C LYS A 73 -1.05 -5.76 14.74
N ALA A 74 -1.50 -5.05 13.70
CA ALA A 74 -1.70 -3.62 13.76
C ALA A 74 -2.77 -3.23 14.78
N PHE A 75 -2.50 -2.20 15.56
CA PHE A 75 -3.50 -1.60 16.43
C PHE A 75 -4.58 -0.90 15.59
N ASN A 76 -4.16 -0.19 14.55
CA ASN A 76 -5.05 0.51 13.63
C ASN A 76 -4.47 0.49 12.22
N LEU A 77 -5.30 0.72 11.22
CA LEU A 77 -4.89 0.90 9.84
C LEU A 77 -5.20 2.33 9.42
N ASN A 78 -4.23 2.98 8.79
CA ASN A 78 -4.51 4.24 8.12
C ASN A 78 -4.71 3.94 6.63
N ILE A 79 -5.85 4.36 6.08
CA ILE A 79 -6.19 4.17 4.68
C ILE A 79 -6.34 5.57 4.09
N GLU A 80 -5.49 5.90 3.10
CA GLU A 80 -5.38 7.28 2.62
C GLU A 80 -5.31 7.33 1.09
N LYS A 81 -6.07 8.24 0.50
CA LYS A 81 -5.91 8.66 -0.89
C LYS A 81 -5.41 10.09 -0.87
N ILE A 82 -4.23 10.35 -1.40
CA ILE A 82 -3.60 11.68 -1.39
C ILE A 82 -3.38 12.19 -2.80
N GLY A 83 -2.33 11.72 -3.49
CA GLY A 83 -2.08 12.09 -4.89
C GLY A 83 -1.49 13.47 -5.11
N ASN A 84 -0.89 14.09 -4.09
CA ASN A 84 -0.34 15.45 -4.20
C ASN A 84 0.98 15.52 -4.99
N VAL A 85 1.77 14.45 -4.97
CA VAL A 85 3.04 14.36 -5.69
C VAL A 85 2.90 13.48 -6.91
N VAL A 86 2.43 12.26 -6.74
CA VAL A 86 2.15 11.33 -7.83
C VAL A 86 0.65 11.27 -8.02
N SER A 87 0.17 11.74 -9.19
CA SER A 87 -1.27 11.85 -9.44
C SER A 87 -1.94 10.53 -9.81
N GLN A 88 -1.22 9.55 -10.34
CA GLN A 88 -1.81 8.24 -10.64
C GLN A 88 -2.50 7.69 -9.39
N LEU A 89 -3.78 7.32 -9.52
CA LEU A 89 -4.58 6.87 -8.37
C LEU A 89 -3.89 5.74 -7.62
N HIS A 90 -3.72 5.91 -6.33
CA HIS A 90 -3.20 4.89 -5.44
C HIS A 90 -3.75 5.09 -4.04
N ILE A 91 -3.93 4.00 -3.33
CA ILE A 91 -4.46 4.00 -1.97
C ILE A 91 -3.36 3.47 -1.05
N HIS A 92 -3.06 4.24 0.00
CA HIS A 92 -2.13 3.84 1.04
C HIS A 92 -2.85 3.02 2.10
N ILE A 93 -2.26 1.91 2.51
CA ILE A 93 -2.71 1.15 3.69
C ILE A 93 -1.49 0.95 4.58
N ILE A 94 -1.54 1.52 5.77
CA ILE A 94 -0.42 1.57 6.70
C ILE A 94 -0.81 0.89 8.00
N ALA A 95 -0.04 -0.12 8.40
CA ALA A 95 -0.24 -0.80 9.68
C ALA A 95 0.38 0.03 10.80
N ARG A 96 -0.47 0.54 11.70
CA ARG A 96 -0.04 1.43 12.78
C ARG A 96 0.08 0.69 14.11
N SER A 97 1.09 1.04 14.87
CA SER A 97 1.32 0.56 16.22
C SER A 97 1.39 1.73 17.18
N LYS A 98 0.92 1.55 18.41
CA LYS A 98 1.05 2.60 19.44
C LYS A 98 2.50 2.94 19.77
N LYS A 99 3.44 2.10 19.32
CA LYS A 99 4.89 2.29 19.55
C LYS A 99 5.63 2.76 18.31
N ASP A 100 4.93 3.04 17.21
CA ASP A 100 5.60 3.48 15.98
C ASP A 100 6.11 4.93 16.08
N SER A 101 6.94 5.31 15.10
CA SER A 101 7.72 6.55 15.15
C SER A 101 6.92 7.84 15.26
N SER A 102 5.66 7.85 14.85
CA SER A 102 4.85 9.08 14.86
C SER A 102 3.53 8.95 15.62
N TRP A 103 3.21 7.75 16.15
CA TRP A 103 1.94 7.53 16.80
C TRP A 103 1.62 8.62 17.86
N PRO A 104 0.42 9.21 17.93
CA PRO A 104 -0.77 8.92 17.10
C PRO A 104 -0.87 9.78 15.83
N LEU A 105 0.18 10.50 15.48
CA LEU A 105 0.21 11.37 14.31
C LEU A 105 0.40 10.56 13.03
N SER A 106 0.17 11.18 11.87
CA SER A 106 0.29 10.52 10.59
C SER A 106 1.75 10.13 10.29
N VAL A 107 1.92 9.18 9.35
CA VAL A 107 3.26 8.75 8.93
C VAL A 107 4.04 9.86 8.21
N TRP A 108 3.34 10.87 7.71
CA TRP A 108 3.95 11.94 6.93
C TRP A 108 4.74 12.96 7.76
N VAL A 109 4.59 12.94 9.10
CA VAL A 109 5.27 13.92 9.97
C VAL A 109 6.68 13.49 10.36
N VAL A 110 7.11 12.28 10.03
CA VAL A 110 8.47 11.80 10.33
C VAL A 110 9.23 11.50 9.06
N LYS A 111 10.55 11.62 9.15
CA LYS A 111 11.43 11.38 8.02
C LYS A 111 11.44 9.91 7.63
N LYS A 112 11.42 9.65 6.34
CA LYS A 112 11.54 8.32 5.75
C LYS A 112 12.86 7.65 6.13
N LYS A 113 12.83 6.33 6.34
CA LYS A 113 14.03 5.50 6.52
C LYS A 113 13.90 4.26 5.64
N ASN A 114 14.81 4.07 4.70
CA ASN A 114 14.79 2.90 3.82
C ASN A 114 15.03 1.61 4.60
N TYR A 115 14.48 0.51 4.09
CA TYR A 115 14.81 -0.82 4.61
C TYR A 115 16.27 -1.15 4.31
N SER A 116 16.91 -1.88 5.23
CA SER A 116 18.12 -2.61 4.89
C SER A 116 17.74 -3.72 3.90
N LYS A 117 18.70 -4.22 3.13
CA LYS A 117 18.45 -5.30 2.17
C LYS A 117 17.82 -6.53 2.84
N ILE A 118 18.37 -6.95 3.97
CA ILE A 118 17.90 -8.12 4.71
C ILE A 118 16.46 -7.91 5.22
N ALA A 119 16.19 -6.77 5.85
CA ALA A 119 14.86 -6.45 6.37
C ALA A 119 13.83 -6.35 5.23
N LEU A 120 14.21 -5.78 4.10
CA LEU A 120 13.36 -5.67 2.92
C LEU A 120 12.95 -7.06 2.42
N GLU A 121 13.91 -7.95 2.21
CA GLU A 121 13.64 -9.30 1.71
C GLU A 121 12.72 -10.08 2.65
N LYS A 122 12.96 -9.98 3.96
CA LYS A 122 12.11 -10.62 4.98
C LYS A 122 10.68 -10.07 4.95
N THR A 123 10.55 -8.76 4.87
CA THR A 123 9.23 -8.11 4.87
C THR A 123 8.44 -8.48 3.63
N ILE A 124 9.07 -8.41 2.45
CA ILE A 124 8.44 -8.80 1.19
C ILE A 124 7.95 -10.26 1.26
N LEU A 125 8.82 -11.17 1.70
CA LEU A 125 8.48 -12.59 1.79
C LEU A 125 7.31 -12.83 2.76
N ARG A 126 7.33 -12.15 3.90
CA ARG A 126 6.28 -12.25 4.90
C ARG A 126 4.93 -11.82 4.36
N ILE A 127 4.89 -10.70 3.63
CA ILE A 127 3.64 -10.19 3.05
C ILE A 127 3.17 -11.11 1.91
N LYS A 128 4.08 -11.53 1.04
CA LYS A 128 3.73 -12.45 -0.06
C LYS A 128 3.11 -13.74 0.46
N LYS A 129 3.67 -14.32 1.52
CA LYS A 129 3.10 -15.52 2.15
C LYS A 129 1.70 -15.27 2.68
N ALA A 130 1.47 -14.12 3.29
CA ALA A 130 0.16 -13.76 3.83
C ALA A 130 -0.91 -13.67 2.74
N PHE A 131 -0.57 -13.20 1.55
CA PHE A 131 -1.50 -13.15 0.42
C PHE A 131 -1.82 -14.54 -0.14
N LYS A 132 -0.93 -15.51 0.00
CA LYS A 132 -1.13 -16.87 -0.52
C LYS A 132 -1.93 -17.77 0.42
N VAL A 133 -2.02 -17.41 1.69
CA VAL A 133 -2.79 -18.17 2.69
C VAL A 133 -4.26 -17.80 2.55
N LYS A 134 -5.09 -18.78 2.20
CA LYS A 134 -6.54 -18.60 2.08
C LYS A 134 -7.23 -18.74 3.43
#